data_3074e0afc6440897ade6a769328b3f18
#
_entry.id   3074e0afc6440897ade6a769328b3f18
#
_cell.length_a   1.000
_cell.length_b   1.000
_cell.length_c   1.000
_cell.angle_alpha   90.00
_cell.angle_beta   90.00
_cell.angle_gamma   90.00
#
_symmetry.space_group_name_H-M   'P 1'
#
loop_
_entity.id
_entity.type
_entity.pdbx_description
1 polymer ?
#
loop_
_entity_poly.entity_id
_entity_poly.type
_entity_poly.pdbx_seq_one_letter_code
_entity_poly.pdbx_strand_id
1 'polypeptide(L)'
;MKYILIVGCLLITQFGLTGEAKDASTNPMIKLETEKGDITLELFPAKAPISVDNFIKHANDFHYDGLIFHRVIKGFMIQSGGFTFDLTPRLSIREPIANESKNGLTNGRGTIAMARTSDPDSAQAQFFINHRGNSRLDTRGDRIGYAVFGKVTRGMDVVDAIAKVRTQTVSMYQNVPVEPVRILTARLLNPEIWTPLKDPEPAAPAFERPVPLK
;
A
#
# COMPACT_ATOMS: atom_id res chain seq x y z
N MET A 1 -2.76 31.43 77.59
CA MET A 1 -2.32 31.61 76.22
C MET A 1 -2.23 30.27 75.54
N LYS A 2 -3.20 29.94 74.67
CA LYS A 2 -3.26 28.65 73.95
C LYS A 2 -2.87 28.91 72.47
N TYR A 3 -1.77 28.33 72.02
CA TYR A 3 -1.38 28.41 70.64
C TYR A 3 -2.04 27.28 69.82
N ILE A 4 -2.83 27.63 68.84
CA ILE A 4 -3.45 26.68 67.88
C ILE A 4 -2.45 26.57 66.70
N LEU A 5 -1.91 25.38 66.48
CA LEU A 5 -1.11 25.00 65.32
C LEU A 5 -2.07 24.58 64.19
N ILE A 6 -2.11 25.38 63.09
CA ILE A 6 -2.84 25.02 61.88
C ILE A 6 -1.85 24.24 60.98
N VAL A 7 -2.08 22.91 60.84
CA VAL A 7 -1.37 22.07 59.89
C VAL A 7 -2.10 22.21 58.53
N GLY A 8 -1.51 22.95 57.64
CA GLY A 8 -1.99 23.03 56.25
C GLY A 8 -1.65 21.75 55.49
N CYS A 9 -2.67 20.96 55.13
CA CYS A 9 -2.54 19.82 54.26
C CYS A 9 -2.47 20.25 52.80
N LEU A 10 -1.24 20.18 52.20
CA LEU A 10 -1.02 20.46 50.81
C LEU A 10 -1.41 19.25 49.94
N LEU A 11 -2.58 19.30 49.33
CA LEU A 11 -3.03 18.30 48.35
C LEU A 11 -2.28 18.51 47.04
N ILE A 12 -1.25 17.70 46.80
CA ILE A 12 -0.58 17.61 45.49
C ILE A 12 -1.47 16.72 44.61
N THR A 13 -2.26 17.31 43.72
CA THR A 13 -2.94 16.60 42.65
C THR A 13 -1.90 16.22 41.59
N GLN A 14 -1.51 14.94 41.58
CA GLN A 14 -0.73 14.37 40.50
C GLN A 14 -1.62 14.24 39.26
N PHE A 15 -1.44 15.12 38.29
CA PHE A 15 -1.93 14.95 36.94
C PHE A 15 -1.14 13.78 36.32
N GLY A 16 -1.74 12.59 36.31
CA GLY A 16 -1.23 11.46 35.57
C GLY A 16 -1.35 11.77 34.06
N LEU A 17 -0.24 12.10 33.42
CA LEU A 17 -0.12 11.98 31.98
C LEU A 17 -0.18 10.48 31.64
N THR A 18 -1.37 10.00 31.30
CA THR A 18 -1.52 8.74 30.57
C THR A 18 -1.05 8.99 29.15
N GLY A 19 0.26 8.90 28.93
CA GLY A 19 0.80 8.77 27.60
C GLY A 19 0.22 7.48 27.02
N GLU A 20 -0.65 7.60 26.01
CA GLU A 20 -0.97 6.47 25.14
C GLU A 20 0.35 5.91 24.64
N ALA A 21 0.70 4.72 25.13
CA ALA A 21 1.78 3.94 24.56
C ALA A 21 1.35 3.65 23.11
N LYS A 22 1.87 4.46 22.17
CA LYS A 22 1.76 4.22 20.74
C LYS A 22 2.49 2.89 20.53
N ASP A 23 1.72 1.82 20.35
CA ASP A 23 2.24 0.52 19.94
C ASP A 23 2.99 0.77 18.63
N ALA A 24 4.30 0.98 18.73
CA ALA A 24 5.14 1.27 17.58
C ALA A 24 5.19 -0.02 16.75
N SER A 25 4.40 -0.08 15.68
CA SER A 25 4.47 -1.19 14.74
C SER A 25 5.93 -1.38 14.32
N THR A 26 6.42 -2.61 14.41
CA THR A 26 7.75 -2.98 13.92
C THR A 26 7.78 -3.12 12.40
N ASN A 27 6.64 -2.96 11.73
CA ASN A 27 6.48 -3.03 10.30
C ASN A 27 6.34 -1.63 9.67
N PRO A 28 6.80 -1.43 8.42
CA PRO A 28 6.57 -0.20 7.69
C PRO A 28 5.07 0.11 7.55
N MET A 29 4.73 1.39 7.76
CA MET A 29 3.36 1.89 7.67
C MET A 29 3.27 2.92 6.54
N ILE A 30 2.31 2.75 5.63
CA ILE A 30 2.02 3.74 4.56
C ILE A 30 0.65 4.36 4.82
N LYS A 31 0.57 5.69 4.70
CA LYS A 31 -0.69 6.41 4.63
C LYS A 31 -1.00 6.78 3.17
N LEU A 32 -2.17 6.38 2.70
CA LEU A 32 -2.79 6.87 1.47
C LEU A 32 -3.83 7.91 1.86
N GLU A 33 -3.59 9.17 1.53
CA GLU A 33 -4.60 10.24 1.62
C GLU A 33 -5.44 10.20 0.36
N THR A 34 -6.75 10.07 0.49
CA THR A 34 -7.66 10.01 -0.67
C THR A 34 -8.76 11.05 -0.57
N GLU A 35 -9.45 11.35 -1.67
CA GLU A 35 -10.63 12.24 -1.67
C GLU A 35 -11.81 11.70 -0.84
N LYS A 36 -11.75 10.43 -0.38
CA LYS A 36 -12.77 9.82 0.48
C LYS A 36 -12.31 9.64 1.92
N GLY A 37 -11.06 10.05 2.25
CA GLY A 37 -10.43 9.92 3.57
C GLY A 37 -9.12 9.15 3.51
N ASP A 38 -8.54 8.91 4.68
CA ASP A 38 -7.23 8.29 4.83
C ASP A 38 -7.34 6.77 4.96
N ILE A 39 -6.42 6.05 4.31
CA ILE A 39 -6.23 4.60 4.48
C ILE A 39 -4.81 4.38 4.99
N THR A 40 -4.66 3.75 6.15
CA THR A 40 -3.35 3.37 6.69
C THR A 40 -3.11 1.88 6.46
N LEU A 41 -1.96 1.58 5.88
CA LEU A 41 -1.50 0.23 5.54
C LEU A 41 -0.33 -0.16 6.45
N GLU A 42 -0.36 -1.36 7.00
CA GLU A 42 0.79 -2.04 7.57
C GLU A 42 1.35 -3.01 6.53
N LEU A 43 2.65 -2.95 6.26
CA LEU A 43 3.32 -3.77 5.25
C LEU A 43 4.11 -4.89 5.92
N PHE A 44 4.26 -6.03 5.26
CA PHE A 44 4.85 -7.25 5.84
C PHE A 44 6.18 -7.64 5.18
N PRO A 45 7.30 -6.91 5.43
CA PRO A 45 8.58 -7.18 4.78
C PRO A 45 9.14 -8.58 5.07
N ALA A 46 8.84 -9.16 6.24
CA ALA A 46 9.24 -10.52 6.57
C ALA A 46 8.54 -11.60 5.72
N LYS A 47 7.43 -11.25 5.05
CA LYS A 47 6.63 -12.18 4.22
C LYS A 47 6.70 -11.87 2.73
N ALA A 48 6.88 -10.61 2.37
CA ALA A 48 6.89 -10.15 1.00
C ALA A 48 7.92 -9.00 0.84
N PRO A 49 9.22 -9.27 1.06
CA PRO A 49 10.26 -8.23 1.06
C PRO A 49 10.32 -7.46 -0.26
N ILE A 50 10.21 -8.14 -1.40
CA ILE A 50 10.31 -7.53 -2.73
C ILE A 50 9.10 -6.64 -3.02
N SER A 51 7.89 -7.14 -2.73
CA SER A 51 6.63 -6.38 -2.94
C SER A 51 6.56 -5.16 -2.03
N VAL A 52 6.98 -5.28 -0.77
CA VAL A 52 7.04 -4.18 0.20
C VAL A 52 8.03 -3.12 -0.25
N ASP A 53 9.25 -3.51 -0.60
CA ASP A 53 10.29 -2.61 -1.07
C ASP A 53 9.85 -1.86 -2.34
N ASN A 54 9.31 -2.59 -3.31
CA ASN A 54 8.77 -2.03 -4.54
C ASN A 54 7.66 -1.00 -4.27
N PHE A 55 6.71 -1.30 -3.38
CA PHE A 55 5.61 -0.40 -3.06
C PHE A 55 6.10 0.87 -2.35
N ILE A 56 7.02 0.75 -1.39
CA ILE A 56 7.60 1.89 -0.67
C ILE A 56 8.42 2.76 -1.62
N LYS A 57 9.24 2.17 -2.49
CA LYS A 57 10.02 2.91 -3.49
C LYS A 57 9.12 3.72 -4.42
N HIS A 58 8.00 3.15 -4.91
CA HIS A 58 7.02 3.90 -5.70
C HIS A 58 6.36 5.03 -4.91
N ALA A 59 6.04 4.81 -3.62
CA ALA A 59 5.50 5.87 -2.77
C ALA A 59 6.50 7.02 -2.55
N ASN A 60 7.77 6.70 -2.33
CA ASN A 60 8.84 7.69 -2.16
C ASN A 60 9.16 8.45 -3.44
N ASP A 61 8.97 7.83 -4.61
CA ASP A 61 9.08 8.46 -5.94
C ASP A 61 7.81 9.26 -6.30
N PHE A 62 6.85 9.42 -5.38
CA PHE A 62 5.57 10.11 -5.59
C PHE A 62 4.72 9.51 -6.72
N HIS A 63 4.97 8.25 -7.09
CA HIS A 63 4.30 7.59 -8.21
C HIS A 63 2.77 7.53 -8.02
N TYR A 64 2.30 7.34 -6.78
CA TYR A 64 0.88 7.19 -6.49
C TYR A 64 0.11 8.50 -6.39
N ASP A 65 0.82 9.64 -6.27
CA ASP A 65 0.20 10.96 -6.09
C ASP A 65 -0.59 11.35 -7.34
N GLY A 66 -1.86 11.68 -7.15
CA GLY A 66 -2.80 12.05 -8.22
C GLY A 66 -3.38 10.89 -9.01
N LEU A 67 -2.98 9.63 -8.76
CA LEU A 67 -3.57 8.46 -9.42
C LEU A 67 -4.95 8.13 -8.86
N ILE A 68 -5.79 7.51 -9.69
CA ILE A 68 -7.15 7.14 -9.31
C ILE A 68 -7.27 5.65 -8.96
N PHE A 69 -8.31 5.31 -8.21
CA PHE A 69 -8.81 3.94 -8.19
C PHE A 69 -9.55 3.68 -9.51
N HIS A 70 -8.82 3.22 -10.51
CA HIS A 70 -9.29 3.07 -11.88
C HIS A 70 -10.20 1.86 -12.11
N ARG A 71 -10.22 0.91 -11.17
CA ARG A 71 -11.09 -0.27 -11.21
C ARG A 71 -11.65 -0.56 -9.82
N VAL A 72 -12.96 -0.50 -9.68
CA VAL A 72 -13.67 -0.65 -8.41
C VAL A 72 -14.79 -1.67 -8.58
N ILE A 73 -14.75 -2.77 -7.84
CA ILE A 73 -15.79 -3.80 -7.87
C ILE A 73 -16.27 -4.05 -6.44
N LYS A 74 -17.49 -3.60 -6.15
CA LYS A 74 -18.16 -3.85 -4.87
C LYS A 74 -18.23 -5.34 -4.56
N GLY A 75 -17.84 -5.72 -3.33
CA GLY A 75 -17.80 -7.13 -2.94
C GLY A 75 -16.63 -7.91 -3.52
N PHE A 76 -15.63 -7.22 -4.09
CA PHE A 76 -14.41 -7.84 -4.60
C PHE A 76 -13.16 -7.04 -4.15
N MET A 77 -12.78 -5.98 -4.89
CA MET A 77 -11.59 -5.18 -4.58
C MET A 77 -11.69 -3.76 -5.14
N ILE A 78 -10.77 -2.88 -4.71
CA ILE A 78 -10.48 -1.58 -5.31
C ILE A 78 -9.03 -1.57 -5.78
N GLN A 79 -8.76 -1.16 -7.02
CA GLN A 79 -7.44 -1.22 -7.66
C GLN A 79 -6.97 0.17 -8.11
N SER A 80 -5.69 0.46 -7.85
CA SER A 80 -5.02 1.71 -8.18
C SER A 80 -3.58 1.49 -8.64
N GLY A 81 -2.83 2.58 -8.82
CA GLY A 81 -1.38 2.56 -9.09
C GLY A 81 -0.99 2.59 -10.57
N GLY A 82 -1.94 2.79 -11.51
CA GLY A 82 -1.63 2.72 -12.93
C GLY A 82 -2.18 3.83 -13.81
N PHE A 83 -3.12 4.67 -13.33
CA PHE A 83 -3.83 5.60 -14.20
C PHE A 83 -4.10 6.95 -13.51
N THR A 84 -3.98 8.01 -14.28
CA THR A 84 -4.40 9.36 -13.93
C THR A 84 -5.93 9.51 -14.07
N PHE A 85 -6.48 10.67 -13.69
CA PHE A 85 -7.92 10.93 -13.68
C PHE A 85 -8.59 10.84 -15.07
N ASP A 86 -7.83 11.07 -16.13
CA ASP A 86 -8.25 10.98 -17.54
C ASP A 86 -7.96 9.61 -18.18
N LEU A 87 -7.62 8.61 -17.36
CA LEU A 87 -7.24 7.26 -17.75
C LEU A 87 -5.97 7.17 -18.59
N THR A 88 -5.11 8.19 -18.55
CA THR A 88 -3.76 8.10 -19.10
C THR A 88 -2.92 7.15 -18.24
N PRO A 89 -2.27 6.12 -18.82
CA PRO A 89 -1.41 5.23 -18.06
C PRO A 89 -0.21 5.97 -17.47
N ARG A 90 0.05 5.82 -16.16
CA ARG A 90 1.33 6.16 -15.54
C ARG A 90 2.19 4.91 -15.47
N LEU A 91 3.20 4.86 -16.34
CA LEU A 91 4.11 3.73 -16.37
C LEU A 91 5.05 3.74 -15.15
N SER A 92 5.35 2.56 -14.63
CA SER A 92 6.42 2.41 -13.65
C SER A 92 7.76 2.67 -14.31
N ILE A 93 8.65 3.35 -13.60
CA ILE A 93 10.06 3.50 -13.98
C ILE A 93 10.92 2.32 -13.48
N ARG A 94 10.30 1.37 -12.75
CA ARG A 94 10.96 0.21 -12.18
C ARG A 94 10.56 -1.04 -12.93
N GLU A 95 11.50 -1.99 -12.99
CA GLU A 95 11.28 -3.29 -13.60
C GLU A 95 10.19 -4.10 -12.88
N PRO A 96 9.56 -5.06 -13.56
CA PRO A 96 8.67 -6.03 -12.92
C PRO A 96 9.38 -6.82 -11.81
N ILE A 97 8.61 -7.22 -10.80
CA ILE A 97 9.12 -7.93 -9.63
C ILE A 97 8.65 -9.38 -9.60
N ALA A 98 9.47 -10.24 -8.98
CA ALA A 98 9.12 -11.64 -8.72
C ALA A 98 7.86 -11.76 -7.85
N ASN A 99 7.05 -12.77 -8.12
CA ASN A 99 5.81 -13.04 -7.41
C ASN A 99 6.07 -13.71 -6.06
N GLU A 100 5.60 -13.08 -4.98
CA GLU A 100 5.75 -13.59 -3.63
C GLU A 100 4.46 -14.22 -3.07
N SER A 101 3.51 -14.64 -3.90
CA SER A 101 2.21 -15.16 -3.43
C SER A 101 2.27 -16.50 -2.70
N LYS A 102 3.44 -17.16 -2.67
CA LYS A 102 3.69 -18.40 -1.88
C LYS A 102 4.11 -18.10 -0.44
N ASN A 103 3.95 -16.86 0.04
CA ASN A 103 4.39 -16.40 1.36
C ASN A 103 3.48 -16.79 2.54
N GLY A 104 2.42 -17.56 2.29
CA GLY A 104 1.46 -18.02 3.30
C GLY A 104 0.38 -17.00 3.67
N LEU A 105 0.39 -15.79 3.07
CA LEU A 105 -0.68 -14.81 3.25
C LEU A 105 -1.83 -15.09 2.28
N THR A 106 -3.05 -14.70 2.70
CA THR A 106 -4.27 -14.88 1.90
C THR A 106 -4.88 -13.54 1.52
N ASN A 107 -5.62 -13.50 0.41
CA ASN A 107 -6.37 -12.34 -0.05
C ASN A 107 -7.64 -12.14 0.79
N GLY A 108 -7.49 -11.96 2.11
CA GLY A 108 -8.55 -11.67 3.06
C GLY A 108 -9.06 -10.24 2.92
N ARG A 109 -10.23 -9.92 3.55
CA ARG A 109 -10.73 -8.54 3.59
C ARG A 109 -9.70 -7.60 4.22
N GLY A 110 -9.46 -6.46 3.57
CA GLY A 110 -8.53 -5.43 4.02
C GLY A 110 -7.07 -5.71 3.67
N THR A 111 -6.71 -6.85 3.08
CA THR A 111 -5.35 -7.07 2.62
C THR A 111 -5.08 -6.29 1.33
N ILE A 112 -3.82 -5.85 1.17
CA ILE A 112 -3.30 -5.24 -0.05
C ILE A 112 -2.41 -6.25 -0.78
N ALA A 113 -2.57 -6.34 -2.10
CA ALA A 113 -1.82 -7.26 -2.96
C ALA A 113 -1.39 -6.58 -4.26
N MET A 114 -0.30 -7.10 -4.86
CA MET A 114 0.19 -6.62 -6.15
C MET A 114 -0.73 -7.07 -7.29
N ALA A 115 -1.14 -6.11 -8.13
CA ALA A 115 -1.79 -6.42 -9.41
C ALA A 115 -0.73 -6.82 -10.45
N ARG A 116 -1.12 -7.69 -11.39
CA ARG A 116 -0.24 -8.23 -12.43
C ARG A 116 -1.03 -8.62 -13.68
N THR A 117 -0.34 -8.89 -14.76
CA THR A 117 -0.90 -9.49 -15.98
C THR A 117 -1.08 -11.02 -15.81
N SER A 118 -1.22 -11.77 -16.88
CA SER A 118 -1.21 -13.23 -16.86
C SER A 118 0.14 -13.81 -16.43
N ASP A 119 1.23 -13.09 -16.70
CA ASP A 119 2.56 -13.46 -16.21
C ASP A 119 2.64 -13.22 -14.70
N PRO A 120 2.98 -14.24 -13.90
CA PRO A 120 3.12 -14.12 -12.46
C PRO A 120 4.12 -13.03 -12.03
N ASP A 121 5.22 -12.86 -12.73
CA ASP A 121 6.33 -11.98 -12.39
C ASP A 121 6.25 -10.60 -13.10
N SER A 122 5.05 -10.19 -13.50
CA SER A 122 4.80 -8.91 -14.21
C SER A 122 4.32 -7.76 -13.32
N ALA A 123 4.29 -7.94 -12.01
CA ALA A 123 3.85 -6.88 -11.09
C ALA A 123 4.86 -5.70 -11.09
N GLN A 124 4.34 -4.47 -11.12
CA GLN A 124 5.14 -3.24 -11.04
C GLN A 124 4.55 -2.31 -9.96
N ALA A 125 3.84 -1.25 -10.37
CA ALA A 125 3.30 -0.25 -9.45
C ALA A 125 1.85 -0.52 -9.01
N GLN A 126 1.05 -1.24 -9.81
CA GLN A 126 -0.37 -1.41 -9.54
C GLN A 126 -0.61 -2.36 -8.36
N PHE A 127 -1.59 -1.99 -7.54
CA PHE A 127 -2.01 -2.78 -6.37
C PHE A 127 -3.54 -2.78 -6.26
N PHE A 128 -4.07 -3.70 -5.45
CA PHE A 128 -5.47 -3.68 -5.07
C PHE A 128 -5.64 -3.94 -3.57
N ILE A 129 -6.72 -3.37 -3.01
CA ILE A 129 -7.14 -3.65 -1.63
C ILE A 129 -8.40 -4.52 -1.69
N ASN A 130 -8.37 -5.65 -1.00
CA ASN A 130 -9.46 -6.59 -0.95
C ASN A 130 -10.63 -6.04 -0.13
N HIS A 131 -11.77 -5.75 -0.79
CA HIS A 131 -12.99 -5.29 -0.11
C HIS A 131 -13.69 -6.42 0.65
N ARG A 132 -13.48 -7.68 0.25
CA ARG A 132 -13.88 -8.91 0.98
C ARG A 132 -12.80 -9.98 0.86
N GLY A 133 -13.02 -11.14 1.49
CA GLY A 133 -12.15 -12.31 1.29
C GLY A 133 -12.27 -12.87 -0.13
N ASN A 134 -11.14 -13.01 -0.83
CA ASN A 134 -11.04 -13.41 -2.23
C ASN A 134 -10.13 -14.62 -2.39
N SER A 135 -10.44 -15.74 -1.74
CA SER A 135 -9.62 -16.96 -1.74
C SER A 135 -9.30 -17.54 -3.14
N ARG A 136 -10.02 -17.11 -4.17
CA ARG A 136 -9.71 -17.46 -5.58
C ARG A 136 -8.45 -16.75 -6.09
N LEU A 137 -7.99 -15.71 -5.41
CA LEU A 137 -6.76 -14.98 -5.72
C LEU A 137 -5.53 -15.57 -5.03
N ASP A 138 -5.71 -16.51 -4.10
CA ASP A 138 -4.62 -17.16 -3.40
C ASP A 138 -3.92 -18.20 -4.28
N THR A 139 -2.64 -18.44 -3.99
CA THR A 139 -1.88 -19.56 -4.59
C THR A 139 -2.49 -20.88 -4.14
N ARG A 140 -2.69 -21.81 -5.08
CA ARG A 140 -3.20 -23.17 -4.83
C ARG A 140 -2.56 -24.18 -5.77
N GLY A 141 -1.77 -25.08 -5.24
CA GLY A 141 -1.01 -26.03 -6.06
C GLY A 141 -0.11 -25.26 -7.04
N ASP A 142 -0.23 -25.57 -8.33
CA ASP A 142 0.56 -24.93 -9.40
C ASP A 142 0.03 -23.56 -9.84
N ARG A 143 -1.19 -23.20 -9.40
CA ARG A 143 -1.75 -21.90 -9.73
C ARG A 143 -1.15 -20.83 -8.85
N ILE A 144 -0.31 -19.97 -9.44
CA ILE A 144 0.28 -18.80 -8.79
C ILE A 144 -0.79 -17.72 -8.58
N GLY A 145 -0.94 -17.28 -7.33
CA GLY A 145 -1.89 -16.27 -6.92
C GLY A 145 -1.36 -14.83 -7.04
N TYR A 146 -1.98 -13.93 -6.27
CA TYR A 146 -1.58 -12.53 -6.15
C TYR A 146 -0.88 -12.33 -4.80
N ALA A 147 0.30 -11.72 -4.85
CA ALA A 147 1.16 -11.54 -3.68
C ALA A 147 0.56 -10.51 -2.72
N VAL A 148 0.01 -10.98 -1.60
CA VAL A 148 -0.36 -10.14 -0.47
C VAL A 148 0.91 -9.68 0.24
N PHE A 149 1.03 -8.37 0.50
CA PHE A 149 2.21 -7.79 1.12
C PHE A 149 1.91 -6.86 2.30
N GLY A 150 0.63 -6.70 2.68
CA GLY A 150 0.21 -5.87 3.80
C GLY A 150 -1.29 -5.93 4.05
N LYS A 151 -1.75 -5.09 4.97
CA LYS A 151 -3.18 -4.95 5.31
C LYS A 151 -3.52 -3.51 5.70
N VAL A 152 -4.79 -3.15 5.56
CA VAL A 152 -5.38 -1.94 6.12
C VAL A 152 -5.48 -2.08 7.64
N THR A 153 -4.91 -1.13 8.37
CA THR A 153 -5.03 -1.02 9.84
C THR A 153 -6.01 0.08 10.26
N ARG A 154 -6.17 1.13 9.42
CA ARG A 154 -7.16 2.20 9.60
C ARG A 154 -7.75 2.59 8.25
N GLY A 155 -9.03 3.00 8.22
CA GLY A 155 -9.68 3.47 7.00
C GLY A 155 -10.35 2.36 6.18
N MET A 156 -10.74 1.23 6.79
CA MET A 156 -11.56 0.22 6.10
C MET A 156 -12.95 0.75 5.72
N ASP A 157 -13.50 1.70 6.44
CA ASP A 157 -14.70 2.46 6.11
C ASP A 157 -14.52 3.32 4.86
N VAL A 158 -13.32 3.90 4.67
CA VAL A 158 -12.93 4.61 3.44
C VAL A 158 -12.85 3.64 2.25
N VAL A 159 -12.24 2.46 2.44
CA VAL A 159 -12.24 1.39 1.42
C VAL A 159 -13.68 0.99 1.05
N ASP A 160 -14.56 0.87 2.04
CA ASP A 160 -15.98 0.56 1.81
C ASP A 160 -16.72 1.68 1.08
N ALA A 161 -16.39 2.94 1.38
CA ALA A 161 -16.95 4.11 0.69
C ALA A 161 -16.50 4.14 -0.78
N ILE A 162 -15.21 3.90 -1.06
CA ILE A 162 -14.68 3.79 -2.43
C ILE A 162 -15.35 2.62 -3.17
N ALA A 163 -15.48 1.46 -2.53
CA ALA A 163 -16.09 0.27 -3.15
C ALA A 163 -17.58 0.44 -3.50
N LYS A 164 -18.25 1.47 -2.98
CA LYS A 164 -19.68 1.77 -3.22
C LYS A 164 -19.92 2.82 -4.30
N VAL A 165 -18.90 3.47 -4.84
CA VAL A 165 -19.08 4.47 -5.89
C VAL A 165 -19.70 3.85 -7.13
N ARG A 166 -20.45 4.65 -7.90
CA ARG A 166 -20.98 4.20 -9.19
C ARG A 166 -19.84 4.00 -10.16
N THR A 167 -19.91 2.92 -10.94
CA THR A 167 -18.90 2.59 -11.94
C THR A 167 -19.54 2.47 -13.33
N GLN A 168 -18.72 2.63 -14.35
CA GLN A 168 -19.09 2.57 -15.76
C GLN A 168 -18.00 1.84 -16.56
N THR A 169 -18.26 1.58 -17.82
CA THR A 169 -17.26 1.17 -18.81
C THR A 169 -16.84 2.40 -19.61
N VAL A 170 -15.53 2.63 -19.70
CA VAL A 170 -14.92 3.70 -20.50
C VAL A 170 -13.97 3.04 -21.48
N SER A 171 -14.32 3.05 -22.77
CA SER A 171 -13.58 2.33 -23.81
C SER A 171 -13.39 0.85 -23.43
N MET A 172 -12.15 0.37 -23.30
CA MET A 172 -11.83 -1.01 -22.91
C MET A 172 -11.82 -1.23 -21.39
N TYR A 173 -11.86 -0.17 -20.59
CA TYR A 173 -11.77 -0.26 -19.12
C TYR A 173 -13.14 -0.43 -18.49
N GLN A 174 -13.32 -1.53 -17.77
CA GLN A 174 -14.54 -1.86 -17.06
C GLN A 174 -14.43 -1.49 -15.58
N ASN A 175 -15.60 -1.17 -14.97
CA ASN A 175 -15.70 -0.84 -13.54
C ASN A 175 -14.87 0.39 -13.12
N VAL A 176 -14.77 1.38 -14.02
CA VAL A 176 -14.15 2.68 -13.75
C VAL A 176 -15.14 3.54 -12.96
N PRO A 177 -14.75 4.16 -11.83
CA PRO A 177 -15.63 5.11 -11.14
C PRO A 177 -16.11 6.23 -12.08
N VAL A 178 -17.44 6.54 -12.03
CA VAL A 178 -18.03 7.65 -12.80
C VAL A 178 -17.40 8.98 -12.38
N GLU A 179 -17.23 9.16 -11.07
CA GLU A 179 -16.47 10.24 -10.48
C GLU A 179 -15.14 9.65 -10.02
N PRO A 180 -14.00 10.05 -10.60
CA PRO A 180 -12.70 9.54 -10.20
C PRO A 180 -12.45 9.76 -8.71
N VAL A 181 -11.92 8.74 -8.03
CA VAL A 181 -11.45 8.84 -6.65
C VAL A 181 -9.93 8.82 -6.66
N ARG A 182 -9.30 9.94 -6.29
CA ARG A 182 -7.84 10.10 -6.34
C ARG A 182 -7.18 9.70 -5.03
N ILE A 183 -5.97 9.16 -5.14
CA ILE A 183 -4.97 9.18 -4.10
C ILE A 183 -4.30 10.55 -4.17
N LEU A 184 -4.47 11.37 -3.15
CA LEU A 184 -3.86 12.69 -3.06
C LEU A 184 -2.37 12.56 -2.78
N THR A 185 -2.04 11.73 -1.79
CA THR A 185 -0.64 11.40 -1.43
C THR A 185 -0.51 9.97 -0.94
N ALA A 186 0.71 9.41 -1.09
CA ALA A 186 1.11 8.14 -0.48
C ALA A 186 2.44 8.34 0.25
N ARG A 187 2.48 8.19 1.59
CA ARG A 187 3.68 8.50 2.40
C ARG A 187 3.98 7.41 3.41
N LEU A 188 5.27 7.07 3.53
CA LEU A 188 5.80 6.23 4.59
C LEU A 188 5.77 6.99 5.92
N LEU A 189 5.14 6.40 6.95
CA LEU A 189 4.93 7.07 8.24
C LEU A 189 6.10 6.88 9.21
N ASN A 190 6.86 5.80 9.07
CA ASN A 190 7.96 5.39 9.94
C ASN A 190 9.18 4.96 9.11
N PRO A 191 9.81 5.90 8.38
CA PRO A 191 10.92 5.60 7.47
C PRO A 191 12.13 4.97 8.16
N GLU A 192 12.30 5.21 9.46
CA GLU A 192 13.43 4.73 10.28
C GLU A 192 13.46 3.20 10.44
N ILE A 193 12.34 2.53 10.26
CA ILE A 193 12.25 1.06 10.40
C ILE A 193 12.34 0.32 9.06
N TRP A 194 12.47 1.03 7.95
CA TRP A 194 12.57 0.42 6.64
C TRP A 194 13.96 0.65 6.03
N THR A 195 14.59 -0.46 5.64
CA THR A 195 15.84 -0.42 4.88
C THR A 195 15.55 -0.90 3.46
N PRO A 196 15.82 -0.07 2.43
CA PRO A 196 15.60 -0.47 1.04
C PRO A 196 16.40 -1.72 0.68
N LEU A 197 15.80 -2.60 -0.12
CA LEU A 197 16.57 -3.63 -0.78
C LEU A 197 17.54 -2.98 -1.76
N LYS A 198 18.75 -3.56 -1.86
CA LYS A 198 19.72 -3.10 -2.85
C LYS A 198 19.13 -3.36 -4.26
N ASP A 199 19.05 -2.31 -5.07
CA ASP A 199 18.64 -2.49 -6.46
C ASP A 199 19.64 -3.43 -7.16
N PRO A 200 19.16 -4.31 -8.07
CA PRO A 200 20.08 -5.12 -8.86
C PRO A 200 21.06 -4.21 -9.59
N GLU A 201 22.31 -4.59 -9.57
CA GLU A 201 23.35 -3.84 -10.31
C GLU A 201 22.90 -3.78 -11.78
N PRO A 202 22.92 -2.57 -12.41
CA PRO A 202 22.52 -2.46 -13.81
C PRO A 202 23.38 -3.45 -14.62
N ALA A 203 22.72 -4.23 -15.48
CA ALA A 203 23.42 -5.17 -16.34
C ALA A 203 24.55 -4.43 -17.04
N ALA A 204 25.77 -4.96 -16.96
CA ALA A 204 26.91 -4.37 -17.64
C ALA A 204 26.50 -4.10 -19.12
N PRO A 205 26.80 -2.91 -19.67
CA PRO A 205 26.43 -2.61 -21.04
C PRO A 205 26.90 -3.74 -21.94
N ALA A 206 25.99 -4.28 -22.74
CA ALA A 206 26.33 -5.34 -23.67
C ALA A 206 27.53 -4.86 -24.51
N PHE A 207 28.65 -5.62 -24.44
CA PHE A 207 29.84 -5.28 -25.19
C PHE A 207 29.47 -5.27 -26.67
N GLU A 208 29.26 -4.07 -27.22
CA GLU A 208 29.10 -3.91 -28.66
C GLU A 208 30.44 -4.31 -29.33
N ARG A 209 30.43 -5.44 -29.99
CA ARG A 209 31.58 -5.83 -30.80
C ARG A 209 31.85 -4.72 -31.83
N PRO A 210 33.10 -4.20 -31.91
CA PRO A 210 33.42 -3.18 -32.90
C PRO A 210 32.99 -3.67 -34.29
N VAL A 211 32.23 -2.87 -34.99
CA VAL A 211 31.88 -3.15 -36.40
C VAL A 211 33.19 -3.12 -37.19
N PRO A 212 33.57 -4.19 -37.92
CA PRO A 212 34.77 -4.18 -38.72
C PRO A 212 34.64 -3.09 -39.77
N LEU A 213 35.59 -2.16 -39.80
CA LEU A 213 35.74 -1.15 -40.86
C LEU A 213 35.98 -1.90 -42.16
N LYS A 214 35.13 -1.63 -43.19
CA LYS A 214 35.31 -2.11 -44.57
C LYS A 214 36.34 -1.24 -45.27
#